data_dc4fe828cad769961ec4e9979016083b
#
_entry.id   dc4fe828cad769961ec4e9979016083b
#
_cell.length_a   1.000
_cell.length_b   1.000
_cell.length_c   1.000
_cell.angle_alpha   90.00
_cell.angle_beta   90.00
_cell.angle_gamma   90.00
#
_symmetry.space_group_name_H-M   'P 1'
#
loop_
_entity.id
_entity.type
_entity.pdbx_description
1 polymer ?
#
loop_
_entity_poly.entity_id
_entity_poly.type
_entity_poly.pdbx_seq_one_letter_code
_entity_poly.pdbx_strand_id
1 'polypeptide(L)'
;MSDLNITPTVHPLVKYLSRLWLIPRREYLRRFRLGRTVLEKVADNDIVVLPQVFNPVIFRTGEYFATMLQKAELPTMLAVGEEAPMALDLGTGTGVLAIVAARRGFRVDAVDLNPEAVRCVRINVALNSLDSQVNVHQGNLFGPVAGRKYDLITFSPPSFRGEPTSNLDLSWRSIDVFERFAMALPSALKLEGVAMVLQTSHGDEVGLLAALRSAGLQVEILARKHFGVEILTVYWASHPRD
;
A
#
# COMPACT_ATOMS: atom_id res chain seq x y z
N MET A 1 1.66 -12.40 -26.08
CA MET A 1 1.43 -10.96 -25.94
C MET A 1 -0.06 -10.76 -25.72
N SER A 2 -0.51 -10.86 -24.48
CA SER A 2 -1.91 -10.58 -24.12
C SER A 2 -1.97 -9.11 -23.72
N ASP A 3 -2.60 -8.31 -24.56
CA ASP A 3 -2.92 -6.91 -24.28
C ASP A 3 -3.72 -6.85 -22.95
N LEU A 4 -3.06 -6.40 -21.90
CA LEU A 4 -3.75 -5.95 -20.70
C LEU A 4 -4.61 -4.76 -21.12
N ASN A 5 -5.89 -5.03 -21.39
CA ASN A 5 -6.89 -4.02 -21.70
C ASN A 5 -7.02 -3.08 -20.51
N ILE A 6 -6.22 -2.03 -20.54
CA ILE A 6 -6.12 -0.98 -19.52
C ILE A 6 -7.34 -0.10 -19.72
N THR A 7 -8.25 -0.17 -18.77
CA THR A 7 -9.46 0.64 -18.52
C THR A 7 -10.75 0.21 -19.23
N PRO A 8 -11.69 -0.42 -18.51
CA PRO A 8 -13.10 -0.29 -18.86
C PRO A 8 -13.55 1.14 -18.60
N THR A 9 -13.93 1.86 -19.64
CA THR A 9 -14.51 3.20 -19.53
C THR A 9 -15.82 3.12 -18.74
N VAL A 10 -15.84 3.70 -17.55
CA VAL A 10 -17.06 3.77 -16.73
C VAL A 10 -18.09 4.63 -17.44
N HIS A 11 -19.31 4.12 -17.62
CA HIS A 11 -20.40 4.79 -18.32
C HIS A 11 -20.65 6.21 -17.75
N PRO A 12 -20.84 7.26 -18.58
CA PRO A 12 -21.00 8.65 -18.11
C PRO A 12 -22.10 8.85 -17.07
N LEU A 13 -23.20 8.09 -17.17
CA LEU A 13 -24.30 8.14 -16.19
C LEU A 13 -23.86 7.62 -14.80
N VAL A 14 -23.05 6.57 -14.78
CA VAL A 14 -22.50 6.03 -13.51
C VAL A 14 -21.56 7.04 -12.87
N LYS A 15 -20.75 7.76 -13.69
CA LYS A 15 -19.89 8.88 -13.23
C LYS A 15 -20.72 10.00 -12.61
N TYR A 16 -21.84 10.35 -13.22
CA TYR A 16 -22.74 11.42 -12.73
C TYR A 16 -23.44 11.02 -11.41
N LEU A 17 -24.06 9.85 -11.37
CA LEU A 17 -24.77 9.35 -10.19
C LEU A 17 -23.83 9.11 -9.00
N SER A 18 -22.62 8.60 -9.26
CA SER A 18 -21.64 8.40 -8.19
C SER A 18 -21.12 9.73 -7.62
N ARG A 19 -21.01 10.79 -8.43
CA ARG A 19 -20.68 12.14 -7.94
C ARG A 19 -21.74 12.68 -6.98
N LEU A 20 -23.01 12.52 -7.29
CA LEU A 20 -24.12 12.98 -6.44
C LEU A 20 -24.13 12.33 -5.05
N TRP A 21 -23.70 11.07 -4.94
CA TRP A 21 -23.68 10.33 -3.68
C TRP A 21 -22.34 10.38 -2.95
N LEU A 22 -21.25 10.39 -3.68
CA LEU A 22 -19.89 10.36 -3.11
C LEU A 22 -19.44 11.74 -2.61
N ILE A 23 -19.88 12.83 -3.24
CA ILE A 23 -19.51 14.20 -2.84
C ILE A 23 -20.00 14.54 -1.42
N PRO A 24 -21.29 14.37 -1.06
CA PRO A 24 -21.76 14.66 0.29
C PRO A 24 -21.09 13.77 1.34
N ARG A 25 -20.91 12.48 1.04
CA ARG A 25 -20.21 11.54 1.93
C ARG A 25 -18.76 11.93 2.13
N ARG A 26 -18.04 12.26 1.06
CA ARG A 26 -16.64 12.70 1.13
C ARG A 26 -16.51 14.00 1.92
N GLU A 27 -17.40 14.95 1.73
CA GLU A 27 -17.40 16.23 2.45
C GLU A 27 -17.71 16.02 3.94
N TYR A 28 -18.70 15.18 4.28
CA TYR A 28 -18.99 14.79 5.66
C TYR A 28 -17.76 14.16 6.33
N LEU A 29 -17.14 13.18 5.68
CA LEU A 29 -15.96 12.50 6.20
C LEU A 29 -14.78 13.47 6.34
N ARG A 30 -14.57 14.37 5.36
CA ARG A 30 -13.55 15.41 5.41
C ARG A 30 -13.76 16.35 6.59
N ARG A 31 -14.99 16.78 6.82
CA ARG A 31 -15.32 17.76 7.86
C ARG A 31 -15.25 17.19 9.28
N PHE A 32 -15.59 15.92 9.45
CA PHE A 32 -15.74 15.32 10.78
C PHE A 32 -14.67 14.30 11.16
N ARG A 33 -13.93 13.77 10.21
CA ARG A 33 -12.96 12.71 10.46
C ARG A 33 -11.52 13.03 10.02
N LEU A 34 -11.32 13.81 8.96
CA LEU A 34 -9.99 14.26 8.55
C LEU A 34 -9.45 15.32 9.51
N GLY A 35 -8.14 15.24 9.81
CA GLY A 35 -7.49 16.18 10.72
C GLY A 35 -7.80 15.95 12.21
N ARG A 36 -8.38 14.79 12.57
CA ARG A 36 -8.64 14.38 13.95
C ARG A 36 -8.09 12.99 14.21
N THR A 37 -7.76 12.71 15.47
CA THR A 37 -7.47 11.34 15.87
C THR A 37 -8.77 10.55 15.90
N VAL A 38 -8.83 9.45 15.15
CA VAL A 38 -9.99 8.55 15.09
C VAL A 38 -9.56 7.10 15.24
N LEU A 39 -10.44 6.27 15.77
CA LEU A 39 -10.29 4.83 15.79
C LEU A 39 -11.11 4.23 14.64
N GLU A 40 -10.48 3.43 13.81
CA GLU A 40 -11.07 2.71 12.69
C GLU A 40 -10.91 1.21 12.89
N LYS A 41 -11.77 0.41 12.26
CA LYS A 41 -11.61 -1.03 12.19
C LYS A 41 -11.30 -1.44 10.75
N VAL A 42 -10.15 -2.08 10.52
CA VAL A 42 -9.67 -2.46 9.19
C VAL A 42 -9.11 -3.87 9.23
N ALA A 43 -9.62 -4.77 8.38
CA ALA A 43 -9.20 -6.18 8.30
C ALA A 43 -9.13 -6.82 9.71
N ASP A 44 -10.20 -6.62 10.50
CA ASP A 44 -10.38 -7.09 11.88
C ASP A 44 -9.43 -6.51 12.93
N ASN A 45 -8.63 -5.49 12.58
CA ASN A 45 -7.73 -4.81 13.52
C ASN A 45 -8.26 -3.43 13.90
N ASP A 46 -8.02 -3.03 15.15
CA ASP A 46 -8.30 -1.68 15.63
C ASP A 46 -7.13 -0.77 15.27
N ILE A 47 -7.41 0.30 14.53
CA ILE A 47 -6.42 1.19 13.94
C ILE A 47 -6.70 2.63 14.35
N VAL A 48 -5.82 3.21 15.14
CA VAL A 48 -5.79 4.65 15.41
C VAL A 48 -5.26 5.37 14.16
N VAL A 49 -5.93 6.43 13.73
CA VAL A 49 -5.47 7.31 12.64
C VAL A 49 -5.20 8.69 13.21
N LEU A 50 -3.97 9.17 13.10
CA LEU A 50 -3.58 10.50 13.54
C LEU A 50 -3.93 11.58 12.48
N PRO A 51 -4.05 12.87 12.86
CA PRO A 51 -4.55 13.95 11.99
C PRO A 51 -3.80 14.12 10.66
N GLN A 52 -2.48 13.90 10.64
CA GLN A 52 -1.63 14.07 9.45
C GLN A 52 -1.26 12.74 8.77
N VAL A 53 -2.03 11.69 9.05
CA VAL A 53 -1.85 10.36 8.48
C VAL A 53 -3.03 10.02 7.59
N PHE A 54 -2.73 9.36 6.48
CA PHE A 54 -3.74 8.90 5.53
C PHE A 54 -4.72 7.93 6.19
N ASN A 55 -6.03 8.20 6.08
CA ASN A 55 -7.06 7.35 6.67
C ASN A 55 -7.43 6.22 5.69
N PRO A 56 -7.15 4.95 6.03
CA PRO A 56 -7.36 3.81 5.14
C PRO A 56 -8.82 3.53 4.81
N VAL A 57 -9.76 3.94 5.68
CA VAL A 57 -11.20 3.71 5.52
C VAL A 57 -11.85 4.80 4.69
N ILE A 58 -11.50 6.07 4.93
CA ILE A 58 -12.07 7.21 4.20
C ILE A 58 -11.76 7.10 2.70
N PHE A 59 -10.53 6.75 2.37
CA PHE A 59 -10.05 6.64 1.00
C PHE A 59 -10.17 5.23 0.42
N ARG A 60 -10.59 4.24 1.19
CA ARG A 60 -10.84 2.84 0.81
C ARG A 60 -9.63 2.06 0.31
N THR A 61 -8.57 2.73 -0.16
CA THR A 61 -7.37 2.07 -0.71
C THR A 61 -6.72 1.18 0.33
N GLY A 62 -6.47 1.69 1.54
CA GLY A 62 -5.86 0.93 2.62
C GLY A 62 -6.72 -0.23 3.12
N GLU A 63 -8.03 -0.04 3.27
CA GLU A 63 -8.98 -1.10 3.65
C GLU A 63 -9.03 -2.22 2.60
N TYR A 64 -9.14 -1.83 1.31
CA TYR A 64 -9.15 -2.80 0.21
C TYR A 64 -7.83 -3.56 0.14
N PHE A 65 -6.70 -2.87 0.22
CA PHE A 65 -5.38 -3.50 0.16
C PHE A 65 -5.14 -4.44 1.34
N ALA A 66 -5.48 -4.02 2.56
CA ALA A 66 -5.38 -4.87 3.76
C ALA A 66 -6.24 -6.14 3.61
N THR A 67 -7.46 -6.02 3.07
CA THR A 67 -8.32 -7.17 2.80
C THR A 67 -7.72 -8.11 1.74
N MET A 68 -7.10 -7.56 0.70
CA MET A 68 -6.41 -8.38 -0.31
C MET A 68 -5.19 -9.07 0.26
N LEU A 69 -4.37 -8.35 1.04
CA LEU A 69 -3.23 -8.94 1.73
C LEU A 69 -3.64 -10.05 2.69
N GLN A 70 -4.74 -9.87 3.43
CA GLN A 70 -5.25 -10.89 4.36
C GLN A 70 -5.64 -12.20 3.65
N LYS A 71 -6.18 -12.10 2.42
CA LYS A 71 -6.73 -13.22 1.64
C LYS A 71 -5.78 -13.80 0.60
N ALA A 72 -4.70 -13.09 0.24
CA ALA A 72 -3.80 -13.52 -0.81
C ALA A 72 -3.11 -14.84 -0.46
N GLU A 73 -3.00 -15.74 -1.42
CA GLU A 73 -2.12 -16.89 -1.33
C GLU A 73 -0.68 -16.43 -1.59
N LEU A 74 0.09 -16.30 -0.52
CA LEU A 74 1.48 -15.86 -0.61
C LEU A 74 2.38 -17.07 -0.86
N PRO A 75 3.43 -16.96 -1.71
CA PRO A 75 4.31 -18.07 -2.05
C PRO A 75 5.06 -18.66 -0.86
N THR A 76 5.28 -17.84 0.15
CA THR A 76 6.02 -18.19 1.36
C THR A 76 5.07 -18.57 2.49
N MET A 77 4.59 -19.81 2.48
CA MET A 77 3.98 -20.44 3.65
C MET A 77 5.06 -21.29 4.32
N LEU A 78 5.36 -20.97 5.58
CA LEU A 78 6.41 -21.62 6.37
C LEU A 78 6.31 -23.15 6.35
N ALA A 79 7.38 -23.82 6.02
CA ALA A 79 7.64 -25.16 6.50
C ALA A 79 7.93 -25.11 8.01
N VAL A 80 7.45 -26.10 8.76
CA VAL A 80 7.65 -26.17 10.23
C VAL A 80 9.16 -26.21 10.51
N GLY A 81 9.67 -25.21 11.25
CA GLY A 81 11.06 -25.10 11.65
C GLY A 81 11.92 -24.08 10.90
N GLU A 82 11.36 -23.36 9.93
CA GLU A 82 12.06 -22.26 9.24
C GLU A 82 11.92 -20.92 9.99
N GLU A 83 12.87 -20.01 9.74
CA GLU A 83 12.78 -18.65 10.27
C GLU A 83 11.55 -17.95 9.71
N ALA A 84 10.92 -17.11 10.54
CA ALA A 84 9.76 -16.34 10.12
C ALA A 84 10.07 -15.49 8.86
N PRO A 85 9.22 -15.52 7.82
CA PRO A 85 9.44 -14.77 6.60
C PRO A 85 9.46 -13.26 6.88
N MET A 86 10.21 -12.53 6.08
CA MET A 86 10.39 -11.08 6.21
C MET A 86 9.44 -10.33 5.29
N ALA A 87 8.74 -9.34 5.83
CA ALA A 87 7.96 -8.41 5.04
C ALA A 87 8.45 -6.97 5.20
N LEU A 88 8.23 -6.17 4.16
CA LEU A 88 8.47 -4.73 4.16
C LEU A 88 7.19 -4.00 3.76
N ASP A 89 6.74 -3.06 4.61
CA ASP A 89 5.63 -2.17 4.29
C ASP A 89 6.15 -0.76 4.04
N LEU A 90 6.17 -0.35 2.76
CA LEU A 90 6.65 0.95 2.32
C LEU A 90 5.52 1.98 2.30
N GLY A 91 5.80 3.19 2.81
CA GLY A 91 4.78 4.22 2.99
C GLY A 91 3.66 3.71 3.91
N THR A 92 4.05 3.12 5.01
CA THR A 92 3.19 2.32 5.90
C THR A 92 1.98 3.07 6.47
N GLY A 93 2.03 4.41 6.53
CA GLY A 93 0.93 5.28 6.96
C GLY A 93 0.43 4.96 8.38
N THR A 94 -0.71 4.29 8.48
CA THR A 94 -1.25 3.83 9.78
C THR A 94 -0.64 2.52 10.26
N GLY A 95 0.13 1.82 9.42
CA GLY A 95 0.67 0.51 9.72
C GLY A 95 -0.29 -0.66 9.48
N VAL A 96 -1.43 -0.41 8.86
CA VAL A 96 -2.45 -1.47 8.69
C VAL A 96 -1.93 -2.66 7.89
N LEU A 97 -1.12 -2.45 6.84
CA LEU A 97 -0.55 -3.56 6.06
C LEU A 97 0.53 -4.28 6.84
N ALA A 98 1.38 -3.54 7.58
CA ALA A 98 2.37 -4.12 8.48
C ALA A 98 1.71 -5.02 9.55
N ILE A 99 0.61 -4.57 10.15
CA ILE A 99 -0.16 -5.33 11.15
C ILE A 99 -0.75 -6.60 10.53
N VAL A 100 -1.36 -6.49 9.34
CA VAL A 100 -1.93 -7.66 8.64
C VAL A 100 -0.83 -8.65 8.26
N ALA A 101 0.33 -8.20 7.78
CA ALA A 101 1.47 -9.07 7.47
C ALA A 101 2.01 -9.76 8.75
N ALA A 102 2.16 -9.03 9.84
CA ALA A 102 2.60 -9.60 11.13
C ALA A 102 1.63 -10.68 11.64
N ARG A 103 0.30 -10.45 11.56
CA ARG A 103 -0.71 -11.45 11.92
C ARG A 103 -0.69 -12.69 11.02
N ARG A 104 -0.11 -12.57 9.83
CA ARG A 104 0.15 -13.69 8.91
C ARG A 104 1.48 -14.41 9.17
N GLY A 105 2.19 -14.05 10.24
CA GLY A 105 3.41 -14.71 10.67
C GLY A 105 4.70 -14.08 10.14
N PHE A 106 4.65 -12.94 9.43
CA PHE A 106 5.83 -12.23 8.99
C PHE A 106 6.51 -11.45 10.12
N ARG A 107 7.84 -11.35 10.07
CA ARG A 107 8.57 -10.26 10.71
C ARG A 107 8.56 -9.06 9.76
N VAL A 108 8.16 -7.90 10.24
CA VAL A 108 7.87 -6.76 9.37
C VAL A 108 8.78 -5.59 9.68
N ASP A 109 9.38 -5.02 8.64
CA ASP A 109 9.91 -3.66 8.66
C ASP A 109 8.86 -2.72 8.06
N ALA A 110 8.43 -1.70 8.82
CA ALA A 110 7.47 -0.69 8.39
C ALA A 110 8.21 0.64 8.21
N VAL A 111 8.17 1.21 7.02
CA VAL A 111 8.93 2.43 6.67
C VAL A 111 7.97 3.52 6.23
N ASP A 112 8.14 4.74 6.77
CA ASP A 112 7.45 5.93 6.28
C ASP A 112 8.36 7.17 6.34
N LEU A 113 8.19 8.07 5.39
CA LEU A 113 8.89 9.34 5.35
C LEU A 113 8.27 10.34 6.34
N ASN A 114 6.95 10.27 6.55
CA ASN A 114 6.20 11.15 7.43
C ASN A 114 6.41 10.75 8.91
N PRO A 115 7.00 11.61 9.77
CA PRO A 115 7.20 11.30 11.18
C PRO A 115 5.89 11.04 11.95
N GLU A 116 4.76 11.64 11.54
CA GLU A 116 3.46 11.38 12.15
C GLU A 116 2.92 10.00 11.77
N ALA A 117 3.23 9.49 10.58
CA ALA A 117 2.95 8.11 10.21
C ALA A 117 3.78 7.13 11.05
N VAL A 118 5.08 7.38 11.21
CA VAL A 118 5.97 6.58 12.08
C VAL A 118 5.43 6.51 13.51
N ARG A 119 4.98 7.66 14.06
CA ARG A 119 4.34 7.71 15.38
C ARG A 119 3.03 6.91 15.41
N CYS A 120 2.21 7.05 14.36
CA CYS A 120 0.93 6.35 14.22
C CYS A 120 1.11 4.84 14.20
N VAL A 121 2.06 4.33 13.40
CA VAL A 121 2.37 2.90 13.34
C VAL A 121 2.80 2.35 14.69
N ARG A 122 3.68 3.04 15.43
CA ARG A 122 4.10 2.59 16.76
C ARG A 122 2.93 2.46 17.73
N ILE A 123 1.99 3.40 17.71
CA ILE A 123 0.76 3.33 18.51
C ILE A 123 -0.06 2.10 18.09
N ASN A 124 -0.24 1.88 16.80
CA ASN A 124 -1.07 0.79 16.29
C ASN A 124 -0.44 -0.59 16.50
N VAL A 125 0.88 -0.69 16.39
CA VAL A 125 1.64 -1.91 16.70
C VAL A 125 1.47 -2.30 18.17
N ALA A 126 1.63 -1.34 19.09
CA ALA A 126 1.41 -1.56 20.53
C ALA A 126 -0.07 -1.90 20.83
N LEU A 127 -1.02 -1.17 20.24
CA LEU A 127 -2.46 -1.43 20.40
C LEU A 127 -2.84 -2.87 19.99
N ASN A 128 -2.17 -3.41 18.99
CA ASN A 128 -2.40 -4.77 18.46
C ASN A 128 -1.46 -5.84 19.06
N SER A 129 -0.59 -5.48 20.03
CA SER A 129 0.38 -6.37 20.69
C SER A 129 1.34 -7.06 19.71
N LEU A 130 1.89 -6.29 18.76
CA LEU A 130 2.79 -6.77 17.69
C LEU A 130 4.20 -6.19 17.78
N ASP A 131 4.59 -5.61 18.93
CA ASP A 131 5.88 -4.93 19.12
C ASP A 131 7.10 -5.83 18.86
N SER A 132 6.97 -7.13 19.10
CA SER A 132 8.04 -8.11 18.83
C SER A 132 8.15 -8.52 17.36
N GLN A 133 7.16 -8.17 16.53
CA GLN A 133 7.08 -8.61 15.14
C GLN A 133 7.27 -7.46 14.13
N VAL A 134 7.01 -6.20 14.53
CA VAL A 134 7.04 -5.04 13.64
C VAL A 134 8.09 -4.04 14.10
N ASN A 135 9.09 -3.80 13.26
CA ASN A 135 10.09 -2.75 13.43
C ASN A 135 9.69 -1.52 12.61
N VAL A 136 9.67 -0.34 13.25
CA VAL A 136 9.20 0.89 12.63
C VAL A 136 10.36 1.86 12.39
N HIS A 137 10.56 2.24 11.14
CA HIS A 137 11.66 3.08 10.67
C HIS A 137 11.14 4.37 10.04
N GLN A 138 11.81 5.49 10.31
CA GLN A 138 11.59 6.72 9.58
C GLN A 138 12.60 6.83 8.43
N GLY A 139 12.11 7.08 7.22
CA GLY A 139 12.97 7.34 6.06
C GLY A 139 12.29 7.14 4.73
N ASN A 140 13.07 7.31 3.66
CA ASN A 140 12.59 7.30 2.29
C ASN A 140 12.79 5.93 1.64
N LEU A 141 11.69 5.28 1.25
CA LEU A 141 11.68 3.99 0.57
C LEU A 141 12.58 2.95 1.29
N PHE A 142 13.51 2.35 0.55
CA PHE A 142 14.41 1.30 1.05
C PHE A 142 15.59 1.81 1.89
N GLY A 143 15.79 3.13 1.99
CA GLY A 143 16.96 3.71 2.67
C GLY A 143 17.21 3.16 4.08
N PRO A 144 16.22 3.16 5.00
CA PRO A 144 16.42 2.66 6.36
C PRO A 144 16.69 1.16 6.47
N VAL A 145 16.39 0.40 5.42
CA VAL A 145 16.48 -1.06 5.38
C VAL A 145 17.39 -1.56 4.26
N ALA A 146 18.31 -0.71 3.83
CA ALA A 146 19.23 -1.02 2.74
C ALA A 146 19.98 -2.34 2.96
N GLY A 147 20.10 -3.15 1.91
CA GLY A 147 20.76 -4.45 1.93
C GLY A 147 19.92 -5.61 2.48
N ARG A 148 18.75 -5.36 3.02
CA ARG A 148 17.82 -6.42 3.44
C ARG A 148 17.05 -6.98 2.25
N LYS A 149 16.64 -8.25 2.34
CA LYS A 149 15.80 -8.92 1.35
C LYS A 149 14.52 -9.46 1.99
N TYR A 150 13.43 -9.33 1.26
CA TYR A 150 12.09 -9.62 1.76
C TYR A 150 11.38 -10.68 0.91
N ASP A 151 10.57 -11.47 1.58
CA ASP A 151 9.63 -12.42 0.97
C ASP A 151 8.38 -11.71 0.44
N LEU A 152 7.98 -10.64 1.16
CA LEU A 152 6.83 -9.81 0.80
C LEU A 152 7.19 -8.32 0.91
N ILE A 153 6.87 -7.54 -0.12
CA ILE A 153 6.91 -6.08 -0.04
C ILE A 153 5.52 -5.55 -0.36
N THR A 154 4.95 -4.71 0.52
CA THR A 154 3.69 -4.01 0.27
C THR A 154 3.97 -2.54 0.02
N PHE A 155 3.32 -1.97 -1.01
CA PHE A 155 3.43 -0.57 -1.32
C PHE A 155 2.15 -0.01 -1.95
N SER A 156 1.62 1.05 -1.35
CA SER A 156 0.59 1.88 -1.96
C SER A 156 1.19 3.25 -2.28
N PRO A 157 1.83 3.40 -3.45
CA PRO A 157 2.55 4.62 -3.78
C PRO A 157 1.62 5.82 -3.91
N PRO A 158 2.14 7.04 -3.71
CA PRO A 158 1.46 8.27 -4.10
C PRO A 158 0.99 8.19 -5.55
N SER A 159 -0.32 8.42 -5.78
CA SER A 159 -0.93 8.16 -7.08
C SER A 159 -0.66 9.24 -8.12
N PHE A 160 -0.30 10.46 -7.69
CA PHE A 160 -0.17 11.62 -8.58
C PHE A 160 1.27 12.11 -8.68
N ARG A 161 1.66 12.54 -9.87
CA ARG A 161 2.95 13.22 -10.10
C ARG A 161 2.89 14.65 -9.59
N GLY A 162 3.98 15.11 -8.97
CA GLY A 162 4.16 16.49 -8.51
C GLY A 162 4.85 16.60 -7.16
N GLU A 163 5.27 17.81 -6.82
CA GLU A 163 5.87 18.09 -5.53
C GLU A 163 4.81 18.07 -4.42
N PRO A 164 5.06 17.37 -3.30
CA PRO A 164 4.17 17.40 -2.15
C PRO A 164 4.28 18.75 -1.44
N THR A 165 3.15 19.30 -0.99
CA THR A 165 3.05 20.59 -0.31
C THR A 165 2.96 20.49 1.21
N SER A 166 2.78 19.26 1.73
CA SER A 166 2.68 18.98 3.18
C SER A 166 3.00 17.51 3.46
N ASN A 167 3.17 17.15 4.74
CA ASN A 167 3.37 15.77 5.15
C ASN A 167 2.19 14.86 4.75
N LEU A 168 0.97 15.36 4.82
CA LEU A 168 -0.20 14.58 4.36
C LEU A 168 -0.21 14.44 2.83
N ASP A 169 0.26 15.45 2.09
CA ASP A 169 0.32 15.43 0.62
C ASP A 169 1.38 14.45 0.08
N LEU A 170 2.38 14.07 0.89
CA LEU A 170 3.32 12.96 0.60
C LEU A 170 2.59 11.64 0.30
N SER A 171 1.41 11.43 0.87
CA SER A 171 0.59 10.24 0.59
C SER A 171 -0.05 10.24 -0.80
N TRP A 172 -0.05 11.38 -1.50
CA TRP A 172 -0.76 11.57 -2.77
C TRP A 172 0.15 11.93 -3.92
N ARG A 173 1.29 12.60 -3.64
CA ARG A 173 2.17 13.18 -4.65
C ARG A 173 3.62 12.81 -4.45
N SER A 174 4.27 12.53 -5.56
CA SER A 174 5.73 12.42 -5.67
C SER A 174 6.15 12.66 -7.11
N ILE A 175 7.37 13.15 -7.29
CA ILE A 175 7.92 13.40 -8.63
C ILE A 175 8.33 12.09 -9.30
N ASP A 176 9.05 11.22 -8.55
CA ASP A 176 9.85 10.11 -9.08
C ASP A 176 9.75 8.80 -8.27
N VAL A 177 8.74 8.67 -7.42
CA VAL A 177 8.65 7.54 -6.48
C VAL A 177 8.56 6.19 -7.21
N PHE A 178 7.89 6.13 -8.36
CA PHE A 178 7.73 4.88 -9.11
C PHE A 178 9.06 4.38 -9.64
N GLU A 179 9.86 5.28 -10.21
CA GLU A 179 11.17 4.98 -10.79
C GLU A 179 12.13 4.52 -9.70
N ARG A 180 12.21 5.27 -8.59
CA ARG A 180 13.09 4.91 -7.45
C ARG A 180 12.68 3.61 -6.77
N PHE A 181 11.38 3.40 -6.60
CA PHE A 181 10.84 2.14 -6.07
C PHE A 181 11.19 0.98 -6.98
N ALA A 182 10.85 1.09 -8.27
CA ALA A 182 11.07 0.03 -9.25
C ALA A 182 12.56 -0.32 -9.42
N MET A 183 13.44 0.69 -9.44
CA MET A 183 14.88 0.49 -9.55
C MET A 183 15.47 -0.29 -8.37
N ALA A 184 14.99 -0.06 -7.17
CA ALA A 184 15.49 -0.71 -5.96
C ALA A 184 14.82 -2.07 -5.68
N LEU A 185 13.61 -2.28 -6.18
CA LEU A 185 12.78 -3.45 -5.86
C LEU A 185 13.46 -4.81 -6.16
N PRO A 186 14.09 -5.03 -7.32
CA PRO A 186 14.71 -6.34 -7.62
C PRO A 186 15.79 -6.74 -6.61
N SER A 187 16.55 -5.78 -6.09
CA SER A 187 17.60 -6.07 -5.11
C SER A 187 17.06 -6.33 -3.70
N ALA A 188 15.88 -5.81 -3.40
CA ALA A 188 15.19 -5.94 -2.11
C ALA A 188 14.28 -7.17 -2.03
N LEU A 189 13.89 -7.76 -3.16
CA LEU A 189 13.12 -9.00 -3.18
C LEU A 189 14.07 -10.22 -3.08
N LYS A 190 13.64 -11.23 -2.31
CA LYS A 190 14.19 -12.59 -2.44
C LYS A 190 13.79 -13.18 -3.80
N LEU A 191 14.45 -14.24 -4.24
CA LEU A 191 14.20 -14.86 -5.56
C LEU A 191 12.71 -15.25 -5.73
N GLU A 192 12.14 -15.89 -4.70
CA GLU A 192 10.72 -16.27 -4.66
C GLU A 192 9.83 -15.19 -4.01
N GLY A 193 10.42 -14.05 -3.67
CA GLY A 193 9.71 -12.94 -3.04
C GLY A 193 8.80 -12.20 -4.01
N VAL A 194 7.81 -11.52 -3.43
CA VAL A 194 6.80 -10.79 -4.22
C VAL A 194 6.55 -9.40 -3.67
N ALA A 195 6.25 -8.47 -4.55
CA ALA A 195 5.74 -7.17 -4.17
C ALA A 195 4.26 -7.05 -4.54
N MET A 196 3.43 -6.70 -3.56
CA MET A 196 2.05 -6.30 -3.78
C MET A 196 2.01 -4.77 -3.87
N VAL A 197 1.56 -4.25 -5.00
CA VAL A 197 1.50 -2.80 -5.25
C VAL A 197 0.08 -2.40 -5.60
N LEU A 198 -0.51 -1.47 -4.82
CA LEU A 198 -1.85 -0.97 -5.11
C LEU A 198 -1.76 0.35 -5.88
N GLN A 199 -2.57 0.48 -6.94
CA GLN A 199 -2.75 1.74 -7.66
C GLN A 199 -4.23 1.99 -7.95
N THR A 200 -4.58 3.27 -8.08
CA THR A 200 -5.92 3.73 -8.47
C THR A 200 -5.96 4.17 -9.93
N SER A 201 -7.08 3.94 -10.60
CA SER A 201 -7.29 4.40 -11.99
C SER A 201 -7.28 5.93 -12.16
N HIS A 202 -7.28 6.69 -11.07
CA HIS A 202 -7.12 8.16 -11.12
C HIS A 202 -5.65 8.59 -11.09
N GLY A 203 -4.74 7.66 -10.76
CA GLY A 203 -3.30 7.91 -10.70
C GLY A 203 -2.57 7.55 -11.99
N ASP A 204 -1.24 7.67 -11.96
CA ASP A 204 -0.36 7.31 -13.07
C ASP A 204 -0.05 5.80 -13.08
N GLU A 205 -1.08 4.99 -13.35
CA GLU A 205 -0.97 3.51 -13.43
C GLU A 205 0.01 3.09 -14.54
N VAL A 206 -0.01 3.80 -15.67
CA VAL A 206 0.86 3.52 -16.82
C VAL A 206 2.34 3.73 -16.45
N GLY A 207 2.65 4.84 -15.78
CA GLY A 207 4.01 5.14 -15.32
C GLY A 207 4.53 4.12 -14.32
N LEU A 208 3.71 3.69 -13.36
CA LEU A 208 4.07 2.63 -12.41
C LEU A 208 4.40 1.31 -13.12
N LEU A 209 3.53 0.86 -14.03
CA LEU A 209 3.74 -0.40 -14.76
C LEU A 209 4.96 -0.34 -15.67
N ALA A 210 5.19 0.79 -16.33
CA ALA A 210 6.37 1.01 -17.15
C ALA A 210 7.66 0.94 -16.32
N ALA A 211 7.69 1.58 -15.14
CA ALA A 211 8.84 1.56 -14.24
C ALA A 211 9.16 0.12 -13.76
N LEU A 212 8.15 -0.63 -13.30
CA LEU A 212 8.32 -2.01 -12.82
C LEU A 212 8.85 -2.93 -13.93
N ARG A 213 8.30 -2.84 -15.14
CA ARG A 213 8.75 -3.65 -16.28
C ARG A 213 10.15 -3.28 -16.74
N SER A 214 10.48 -1.98 -16.74
CA SER A 214 11.85 -1.51 -17.07
C SER A 214 12.89 -1.99 -16.07
N ALA A 215 12.49 -2.27 -14.82
CA ALA A 215 13.33 -2.89 -13.80
C ALA A 215 13.47 -4.42 -13.96
N GLY A 216 12.92 -5.01 -15.02
CA GLY A 216 13.01 -6.45 -15.31
C GLY A 216 12.05 -7.32 -14.51
N LEU A 217 11.01 -6.74 -13.89
CA LEU A 217 10.04 -7.50 -13.12
C LEU A 217 8.86 -7.97 -13.98
N GLN A 218 8.39 -9.16 -13.70
CA GLN A 218 7.09 -9.65 -14.16
C GLN A 218 5.99 -9.00 -13.32
N VAL A 219 4.94 -8.48 -13.98
CA VAL A 219 3.83 -7.80 -13.30
C VAL A 219 2.51 -8.38 -13.76
N GLU A 220 1.72 -8.84 -12.79
CA GLU A 220 0.40 -9.42 -12.99
C GLU A 220 -0.65 -8.71 -12.14
N ILE A 221 -1.92 -8.80 -12.52
CA ILE A 221 -3.03 -8.29 -11.71
C ILE A 221 -3.44 -9.37 -10.73
N LEU A 222 -3.24 -9.10 -9.43
CA LEU A 222 -3.74 -9.97 -8.37
C LEU A 222 -5.24 -9.77 -8.14
N ALA A 223 -5.69 -8.53 -8.06
CA ALA A 223 -7.08 -8.21 -7.79
C ALA A 223 -7.45 -6.82 -8.33
N ARG A 224 -8.71 -6.69 -8.75
CA ARG A 224 -9.27 -5.42 -9.22
C ARG A 224 -10.68 -5.23 -8.67
N LYS A 225 -10.98 -4.05 -8.17
CA LYS A 225 -12.30 -3.70 -7.64
C LYS A 225 -12.77 -2.34 -8.12
N HIS A 226 -14.02 -2.30 -8.57
CA HIS A 226 -14.68 -1.08 -9.02
C HIS A 226 -15.43 -0.43 -7.86
N PHE A 227 -15.17 0.86 -7.64
CA PHE A 227 -15.86 1.71 -6.67
C PHE A 227 -16.55 2.88 -7.38
N GLY A 228 -17.46 2.57 -8.28
CA GLY A 228 -18.14 3.57 -9.12
C GLY A 228 -17.21 4.14 -10.18
N VAL A 229 -16.68 5.34 -9.95
CA VAL A 229 -15.77 6.04 -10.89
C VAL A 229 -14.30 5.69 -10.69
N GLU A 230 -13.96 5.03 -9.60
CA GLU A 230 -12.60 4.65 -9.24
C GLU A 230 -12.44 3.14 -9.33
N ILE A 231 -11.32 2.71 -9.90
CA ILE A 231 -10.91 1.32 -9.94
C ILE A 231 -9.63 1.21 -9.11
N LEU A 232 -9.63 0.32 -8.14
CA LEU A 232 -8.44 -0.04 -7.38
C LEU A 232 -7.90 -1.36 -7.93
N THR A 233 -6.62 -1.37 -8.29
CA THR A 233 -5.92 -2.56 -8.77
C THR A 233 -4.75 -2.87 -7.86
N VAL A 234 -4.68 -4.12 -7.39
CA VAL A 234 -3.51 -4.66 -6.71
C VAL A 234 -2.72 -5.45 -7.73
N TYR A 235 -1.47 -5.05 -7.93
CA TYR A 235 -0.50 -5.72 -8.78
C TYR A 235 0.38 -6.62 -7.96
N TRP A 236 0.82 -7.68 -8.59
CA TRP A 236 1.81 -8.62 -8.12
C TRP A 236 3.06 -8.47 -8.98
N ALA A 237 4.17 -8.06 -8.39
CA ALA A 237 5.43 -7.93 -9.08
C ALA A 237 6.45 -8.92 -8.48
N SER A 238 7.15 -9.67 -9.33
CA SER A 238 8.14 -10.68 -8.95
C SER A 238 9.29 -10.74 -9.93
N HIS A 239 10.35 -11.45 -9.56
CA HIS A 239 11.36 -11.85 -10.54
C HIS A 239 10.73 -12.69 -11.65
N PRO A 240 11.18 -12.59 -12.91
CA PRO A 240 10.77 -13.52 -13.96
C PRO A 240 11.04 -14.96 -13.52
N ARG A 241 10.11 -15.86 -13.79
CA ARG A 241 10.32 -17.30 -13.65
C ARG A 241 10.87 -17.82 -14.97
N ASP A 242 11.92 -18.62 -14.90
CA ASP A 242 12.48 -19.35 -16.05
C ASP A 242 11.48 -20.34 -16.66
#